data_51b1aebf84497e8ed03faf968b629739
#
_entry.id   51b1aebf84497e8ed03faf968b629739
#
_cell.length_a   1.000
_cell.length_b   1.000
_cell.length_c   1.000
_cell.angle_alpha   90.00
_cell.angle_beta   90.00
_cell.angle_gamma   90.00
#
_symmetry.space_group_name_H-M   'P 1'
#
loop_
_entity.id
_entity.type
_entity.pdbx_description
1 polymer ?
#
loop_
_entity_poly.entity_id
_entity_poly.type
_entity_poly.pdbx_seq_one_letter_code
_entity_poly.pdbx_strand_id
1 'polypeptide(L)' 'MIHNSSVVDKKAKIGKDVKVGPFCYIGPKVQISDGVELISSFHIEGNTKIEKATKIFPLTLFLIFIVI' A
#
# COMPACT_ATOMS: atom_id res chain seq x y z
N MET A 1 -4.87 -9.90 -1.88
CA MET A 1 -5.59 -9.72 -3.15
C MET A 1 -5.51 -8.27 -3.61
N ILE A 2 -5.27 -8.07 -4.86
CA ILE A 2 -5.12 -6.73 -5.43
C ILE A 2 -6.26 -6.48 -6.41
N HIS A 3 -6.99 -5.40 -6.21
CA HIS A 3 -8.10 -5.05 -7.11
C HIS A 3 -7.52 -4.75 -8.50
N ASN A 4 -8.24 -5.19 -9.54
CA ASN A 4 -7.72 -5.08 -10.89
C ASN A 4 -7.62 -3.66 -11.43
N SER A 5 -8.27 -2.70 -10.80
CA SER A 5 -8.12 -1.28 -11.18
C SER A 5 -6.90 -0.63 -10.55
N SER A 6 -6.18 -1.34 -9.70
CA SER A 6 -5.00 -0.80 -9.04
C SER A 6 -3.75 -1.19 -9.78
N VAL A 7 -2.74 -0.35 -9.70
CA VAL A 7 -1.45 -0.59 -10.34
C VAL A 7 -0.39 -0.78 -9.25
N VAL A 8 0.22 -1.96 -9.24
CA VAL A 8 1.30 -2.26 -8.31
C VAL A 8 2.54 -2.54 -9.14
N ASP A 9 3.58 -1.74 -8.93
CA ASP A 9 4.82 -1.95 -9.66
C ASP A 9 5.39 -3.31 -9.31
N LYS A 10 5.91 -4.02 -10.30
CA LYS A 10 6.39 -5.37 -10.06
C LYS A 10 7.62 -5.41 -9.15
N LYS A 11 8.28 -4.30 -8.94
CA LYS A 11 9.40 -4.23 -8.01
C LYS A 11 8.97 -3.98 -6.58
N ALA A 12 7.71 -3.62 -6.36
CA ALA A 12 7.21 -3.44 -5.01
C ALA A 12 7.21 -4.76 -4.26
N LYS A 13 7.49 -4.71 -2.98
CA LYS A 13 7.51 -5.91 -2.15
C LYS A 13 6.21 -6.00 -1.36
N ILE A 14 5.39 -6.96 -1.72
CA ILE A 14 4.07 -7.12 -1.12
C ILE A 14 4.06 -8.38 -0.28
N GLY A 15 3.69 -8.25 0.98
CA GLY A 15 3.66 -9.37 1.89
C GLY A 15 2.48 -10.30 1.66
N LYS A 16 2.34 -11.29 2.55
CA LYS A 16 1.25 -12.26 2.47
C LYS A 16 -0.06 -11.63 2.93
N ASP A 17 -1.15 -12.06 2.30
CA ASP A 17 -2.50 -11.66 2.71
C ASP A 17 -2.71 -10.15 2.68
N VAL A 18 -1.96 -9.45 1.85
CA VAL A 18 -2.17 -8.03 1.63
C VAL A 18 -3.38 -7.84 0.74
N LYS A 19 -4.23 -6.89 1.09
CA LYS A 19 -5.40 -6.55 0.29
C LYS A 19 -5.24 -5.12 -0.20
N VAL A 20 -5.34 -4.94 -1.50
CA VAL A 20 -5.25 -3.61 -2.11
C VAL A 20 -6.58 -3.32 -2.80
N GLY A 21 -7.28 -2.32 -2.30
CA GLY A 21 -8.57 -1.92 -2.87
C GLY A 21 -8.42 -1.22 -4.21
N PRO A 22 -9.52 -0.69 -4.74
CA PRO A 22 -9.52 -0.10 -6.08
C PRO A 22 -8.78 1.23 -6.14
N PHE A 23 -8.29 1.55 -7.33
CA PHE A 23 -7.68 2.84 -7.66
C PHE A 23 -6.47 3.18 -6.80
N CYS A 24 -5.66 2.18 -6.49
CA CYS A 24 -4.41 2.39 -5.78
C CYS A 24 -3.25 2.33 -6.75
N TYR A 25 -2.21 3.10 -6.47
CA TYR A 25 -0.94 2.99 -7.18
C TYR A 25 0.16 2.74 -6.16
N ILE A 26 0.96 1.71 -6.39
CA ILE A 26 2.07 1.36 -5.50
C ILE A 26 3.35 1.33 -6.31
N GLY A 27 4.27 2.20 -5.96
CA GLY A 27 5.51 2.37 -6.69
C GLY A 27 6.55 1.29 -6.41
N PRO A 28 7.67 1.33 -7.14
CA PRO A 28 8.66 0.25 -7.11
C PRO A 28 9.47 0.13 -5.82
N LYS A 29 9.58 1.21 -5.05
CA LYS A 29 10.38 1.18 -3.83
C LYS A 29 9.53 1.01 -2.59
N VAL A 30 8.28 0.63 -2.75
CA VAL A 30 7.36 0.45 -1.64
C VAL A 30 7.42 -0.97 -1.13
N GLN A 31 7.37 -1.12 0.19
CA GLN A 31 7.29 -2.41 0.84
C GLN A 31 6.04 -2.44 1.71
N ILE A 32 5.22 -3.46 1.53
CA ILE A 32 4.00 -3.62 2.32
C ILE A 32 4.09 -4.94 3.06
N SER A 33 4.02 -4.86 4.37
CA SER A 33 4.16 -6.04 5.22
C SER A 33 2.91 -6.91 5.21
N ASP A 34 3.00 -8.08 5.82
CA ASP A 34 1.91 -9.05 5.81
C ASP A 34 0.64 -8.49 6.45
N GLY A 35 -0.49 -8.83 5.88
CA GLY A 35 -1.78 -8.53 6.47
C GLY A 35 -2.26 -7.10 6.35
N VAL A 36 -1.55 -6.27 5.62
CA VAL A 36 -1.96 -4.88 5.43
C VAL A 36 -3.14 -4.81 4.48
N GLU A 37 -4.08 -3.95 4.79
CA GLU A 37 -5.23 -3.71 3.91
C GLU A 37 -5.31 -2.24 3.54
N LEU A 38 -5.25 -1.96 2.26
CA LEU A 38 -5.41 -0.61 1.71
C LEU A 38 -6.82 -0.50 1.15
N ILE A 39 -7.60 0.43 1.67
CA ILE A 39 -9.03 0.46 1.34
C ILE A 39 -9.27 0.91 -0.10
N SER A 40 -8.79 2.08 -0.48
CA SER A 40 -8.96 2.53 -1.86
C SER A 40 -8.26 3.85 -2.09
N SER A 41 -7.99 4.14 -3.37
CA SER A 41 -7.55 5.48 -3.81
C SER A 41 -6.26 5.96 -3.16
N PHE A 42 -5.31 5.07 -2.99
CA PHE A 42 -3.99 5.42 -2.47
C PHE A 42 -3.00 5.61 -3.60
N HIS A 43 -2.10 6.55 -3.41
CA HIS A 43 -0.96 6.73 -4.28
C HIS A 43 0.30 6.67 -3.41
N ILE A 44 1.04 5.59 -3.52
CA ILE A 44 2.19 5.33 -2.66
C ILE A 44 3.44 5.23 -3.49
N GLU A 45 4.39 6.12 -3.25
CA GLU A 45 5.66 6.14 -3.96
C GLU A 45 6.82 6.38 -3.01
N GLY A 46 8.01 6.20 -3.55
CA GLY A 46 9.22 6.48 -2.81
C GLY A 46 9.60 5.34 -1.90
N ASN A 47 10.62 5.56 -1.10
CA ASN A 47 11.12 4.58 -0.15
C ASN A 47 10.18 4.50 1.05
N THR A 48 9.16 3.68 0.92
CA THR A 48 8.10 3.62 1.92
C THR A 48 7.90 2.19 2.38
N LYS A 49 7.76 2.01 3.68
CA LYS A 49 7.47 0.72 4.26
C LYS A 49 6.23 0.82 5.13
N ILE A 50 5.25 -0.04 4.88
CA ILE A 50 4.03 -0.09 5.67
C ILE A 50 4.08 -1.34 6.53
N GLU A 51 4.00 -1.13 7.85
CA GLU A 51 4.10 -2.22 8.81
C GLU A 51 2.86 -3.11 8.76
N LYS A 52 3.02 -4.31 9.29
CA LYS A 52 2.02 -5.36 9.13
C LYS A 52 0.71 -5.10 9.88
N ALA A 53 -0.32 -5.80 9.45
CA ALA A 53 -1.61 -5.85 10.13
C ALA A 53 -2.30 -4.51 10.28
N THR A 54 -2.07 -3.62 9.33
CA THR A 54 -2.66 -2.30 9.37
C THR A 54 -3.74 -2.16 8.32
N LYS A 55 -4.87 -1.59 8.74
CA LYS A 55 -5.93 -1.23 7.81
C LYS A 55 -5.89 0.28 7.63
N ILE A 56 -5.67 0.71 6.41
CA ILE A 56 -5.40 2.12 6.13
C ILE A 56 -6.50 2.73 5.29
N PHE A 57 -7.02 3.87 5.75
CA PHE A 57 -8.04 4.63 5.04
C PHE A 57 -7.40 5.82 4.35
N PRO A 58 -7.99 6.28 3.24
CA PRO A 58 -7.33 7.28 2.37
C PRO A 58 -6.77 8.52 3.05
N LEU A 59 -7.51 9.13 3.93
CA LEU A 59 -7.06 10.39 4.52
C LEU A 59 -6.00 10.23 5.59
N THR A 60 -5.83 9.03 6.09
CA THR A 60 -4.88 8.77 7.16
C THR A 60 -3.49 8.51 6.63
N LEU A 61 -3.39 8.07 5.41
CA LEU A 61 -2.16 7.57 4.85
C LEU A 61 -1.03 8.59 4.82
N PHE A 62 -1.35 9.83 4.45
CA PHE A 62 -0.32 10.85 4.32
C PHE A 62 0.46 11.07 5.59
N LEU A 63 -0.22 11.03 6.71
CA LEU A 63 0.43 11.26 7.99
C LEU A 63 1.41 10.14 8.31
N ILE A 64 1.05 8.93 7.97
CA ILE A 64 1.89 7.77 8.23
C ILE A 64 3.19 7.86 7.43
N PHE A 65 3.09 8.22 6.17
CA PHE A 65 4.28 8.26 5.31
C PHE A 65 5.21 9.40 5.69
N ILE A 66 4.69 10.48 6.17
CA ILE A 66 5.52 11.59 6.59
C ILE A 66 6.36 11.23 7.81
N VAL A 67 5.79 10.42 8.69
CA VAL A 67 6.49 10.02 9.91
C VAL A 67 7.58 9.01 9.64
N ILE A 68 7.38 8.14 8.70
CA ILE A 68 8.35 7.12 8.36
C ILE A 68 9.51 7.69 7.56
#